data_bc5d34f1e3a41870fb90a9f9a4636aac
#
_entry.id   bc5d34f1e3a41870fb90a9f9a4636aac
#
_cell.length_a   1.000
_cell.length_b   1.000
_cell.length_c   1.000
_cell.angle_alpha   90.00
_cell.angle_beta   90.00
_cell.angle_gamma   90.00
#
_symmetry.space_group_name_H-M   'P 1'
#
loop_
_entity.id
_entity.type
_entity.pdbx_description
1 polymer ?
#
loop_
_entity_poly.entity_id
_entity_poly.type
_entity_poly.pdbx_seq_one_letter_code
_entity_poly.pdbx_strand_id
1 'polypeptide(L)'
;MDLVGTGGDCTYTFNISTTSAFVVAAAGLPVAKHGNRSISSKSGAGDVLEALGVNIMAEPALVQKCVDETGIGFMFAQLFNKSMKYVGQVRKELGIRTVFNILGPLANPSRAKNMVVGVYSPALTEKIAKAMGRLGVERGFVISGNDNMDEFTLSGTTTVSEIDGENVKTYEVTPEQFGLKRASLEELRGGDGAQNAEITKAILSGKETGAKREIVLLNAGATLYICLLYTSDAADEAR
;
A
#
# COMPACT_ATOMS: atom_id res chain seq x y z
N MET A 1 -11.19 -1.01 1.72
CA MET A 1 -10.10 -1.16 0.75
C MET A 1 -8.77 -1.34 1.47
N ASP A 2 -7.70 -1.83 0.79
CA ASP A 2 -6.33 -1.88 1.35
C ASP A 2 -5.32 -1.31 0.34
N LEU A 3 -4.25 -0.73 0.86
CA LEU A 3 -3.11 -0.19 0.11
C LEU A 3 -1.84 -0.69 0.80
N VAL A 4 -1.09 -1.58 0.14
CA VAL A 4 0.01 -2.31 0.78
C VAL A 4 1.09 -2.69 -0.21
N GLY A 5 2.36 -2.64 0.21
CA GLY A 5 3.49 -3.24 -0.51
C GLY A 5 3.87 -4.60 0.06
N THR A 6 4.45 -5.46 -0.75
CA THR A 6 5.02 -6.74 -0.29
C THR A 6 6.24 -6.55 0.59
N GLY A 7 6.87 -5.39 0.51
CA GLY A 7 8.17 -5.13 1.09
C GLY A 7 9.31 -5.88 0.39
N GLY A 8 10.53 -5.69 0.91
CA GLY A 8 11.71 -6.36 0.37
C GLY A 8 12.23 -5.76 -0.94
N ASP A 9 11.79 -4.60 -1.30
CA ASP A 9 12.21 -3.81 -2.47
C ASP A 9 13.61 -3.19 -2.33
N CYS A 10 14.09 -3.04 -1.08
CA CYS A 10 15.40 -2.47 -0.73
C CYS A 10 15.58 -0.99 -1.14
N THR A 11 14.52 -0.25 -1.33
CA THR A 11 14.55 1.17 -1.71
C THR A 11 14.74 2.11 -0.52
N TYR A 12 14.43 1.63 0.69
CA TYR A 12 14.56 2.38 1.95
C TYR A 12 13.76 3.70 1.97
N THR A 13 12.65 3.75 1.26
CA THR A 13 11.72 4.88 1.28
C THR A 13 11.03 5.00 2.63
N PHE A 14 10.44 6.18 2.92
CA PHE A 14 9.51 6.29 4.04
C PHE A 14 8.23 5.47 3.78
N ASN A 15 7.36 5.34 4.78
CA ASN A 15 6.15 4.51 4.68
C ASN A 15 5.07 5.17 3.80
N ILE A 16 5.28 5.18 2.48
CA ILE A 16 4.45 5.85 1.47
C ILE A 16 3.02 5.31 1.52
N SER A 17 2.82 3.99 1.42
CA SER A 17 1.48 3.38 1.44
C SER A 17 0.73 3.64 2.75
N THR A 18 1.43 3.68 3.90
CA THR A 18 0.80 4.00 5.19
C THR A 18 0.38 5.46 5.25
N THR A 19 1.22 6.38 4.78
CA THR A 19 0.89 7.80 4.71
C THR A 19 -0.27 8.07 3.75
N SER A 20 -0.26 7.42 2.57
CA SER A 20 -1.35 7.49 1.57
C SER A 20 -2.68 6.95 2.11
N ALA A 21 -2.64 5.92 2.97
CA ALA A 21 -3.83 5.36 3.60
C ALA A 21 -4.61 6.39 4.43
N PHE A 22 -3.92 7.28 5.14
CA PHE A 22 -4.57 8.39 5.87
C PHE A 22 -5.26 9.37 4.92
N VAL A 23 -4.63 9.68 3.78
CA VAL A 23 -5.21 10.59 2.77
C VAL A 23 -6.47 9.96 2.16
N VAL A 24 -6.42 8.67 1.83
CA VAL A 24 -7.56 7.92 1.28
C VAL A 24 -8.71 7.85 2.28
N ALA A 25 -8.43 7.57 3.55
CA ALA A 25 -9.45 7.57 4.60
C ALA A 25 -10.08 8.97 4.80
N ALA A 26 -9.27 10.02 4.79
CA ALA A 26 -9.75 11.40 4.88
C ALA A 26 -10.61 11.81 3.67
N ALA A 27 -10.41 11.18 2.50
CA ALA A 27 -11.28 11.34 1.33
C ALA A 27 -12.61 10.56 1.42
N GLY A 28 -12.87 9.86 2.53
CA GLY A 28 -14.14 9.17 2.82
C GLY A 28 -14.17 7.69 2.44
N LEU A 29 -13.07 7.09 2.00
CA LEU A 29 -13.02 5.65 1.70
C LEU A 29 -12.57 4.83 2.92
N PRO A 30 -13.34 3.82 3.35
CA PRO A 30 -12.93 2.97 4.47
C PRO A 30 -11.66 2.17 4.14
N VAL A 31 -10.63 2.31 4.95
CA VAL A 31 -9.33 1.64 4.81
C VAL A 31 -9.17 0.59 5.91
N ALA A 32 -9.05 -0.68 5.52
CA ALA A 32 -8.72 -1.80 6.40
C ALA A 32 -7.30 -2.27 6.08
N LYS A 33 -6.31 -1.52 6.59
CA LYS A 33 -4.91 -1.73 6.26
C LYS A 33 -4.35 -2.95 6.96
N HIS A 34 -3.86 -3.91 6.18
CA HIS A 34 -3.11 -5.06 6.69
C HIS A 34 -1.61 -4.81 6.58
N GLY A 35 -0.87 -5.09 7.64
CA GLY A 35 0.56 -4.82 7.62
C GLY A 35 1.32 -5.45 8.79
N ASN A 36 2.65 -5.30 8.76
CA ASN A 36 3.54 -5.85 9.77
C ASN A 36 4.61 -4.83 10.18
N ARG A 37 5.43 -5.20 11.16
CA ARG A 37 6.71 -4.53 11.40
C ARG A 37 7.70 -4.86 10.29
N SER A 38 8.74 -4.06 10.18
CA SER A 38 9.83 -4.34 9.24
C SER A 38 10.53 -5.67 9.55
N ILE A 39 10.93 -6.37 8.48
CA ILE A 39 11.81 -7.53 8.55
C ILE A 39 13.18 -7.19 7.94
N SER A 40 13.21 -6.41 6.88
CA SER A 40 14.41 -6.10 6.09
C SER A 40 14.69 -4.60 5.93
N SER A 41 13.66 -3.76 6.03
CA SER A 41 13.79 -2.30 6.00
C SER A 41 13.96 -1.72 7.41
N LYS A 42 14.16 -0.40 7.52
CA LYS A 42 14.29 0.28 8.82
C LYS A 42 12.95 0.52 9.52
N SER A 43 11.83 0.52 8.79
CA SER A 43 10.50 0.80 9.31
C SER A 43 9.43 0.12 8.46
N GLY A 44 8.60 -0.72 9.07
CA GLY A 44 7.37 -1.25 8.48
C GLY A 44 6.15 -0.41 8.88
N ALA A 45 4.97 -0.77 8.36
CA ALA A 45 3.73 -0.08 8.68
C ALA A 45 3.42 -0.05 10.18
N GLY A 46 3.67 -1.18 10.89
CA GLY A 46 3.47 -1.25 12.34
C GLY A 46 4.41 -0.31 13.11
N ASP A 47 5.66 -0.18 12.67
CA ASP A 47 6.65 0.64 13.37
C ASP A 47 6.31 2.13 13.29
N VAL A 48 5.92 2.63 12.12
CA VAL A 48 5.52 4.02 11.95
C VAL A 48 4.19 4.32 12.64
N LEU A 49 3.21 3.41 12.59
CA LEU A 49 1.94 3.60 13.26
C LEU A 49 2.08 3.65 14.78
N GLU A 50 2.91 2.79 15.36
CA GLU A 50 3.22 2.82 16.79
C GLU A 50 3.92 4.13 17.20
N ALA A 51 4.87 4.62 16.37
CA ALA A 51 5.51 5.92 16.59
C ALA A 51 4.53 7.11 16.44
N LEU A 52 3.44 6.95 15.67
CA LEU A 52 2.33 7.91 15.59
C LEU A 52 1.36 7.80 16.77
N GLY A 53 1.56 6.84 17.69
CA GLY A 53 0.72 6.64 18.88
C GLY A 53 -0.46 5.68 18.65
N VAL A 54 -0.50 4.96 17.54
CA VAL A 54 -1.55 3.97 17.26
C VAL A 54 -1.28 2.68 18.04
N ASN A 55 -2.29 2.15 18.73
CA ASN A 55 -2.22 0.84 19.34
C ASN A 55 -2.32 -0.26 18.29
N ILE A 56 -1.18 -0.73 17.78
CA ILE A 56 -1.12 -1.78 16.75
C ILE A 56 -1.53 -3.17 17.27
N MET A 57 -1.60 -3.34 18.58
CA MET A 57 -2.03 -4.59 19.24
C MET A 57 -3.54 -4.63 19.52
N ALA A 58 -4.30 -3.75 18.89
CA ALA A 58 -5.75 -3.67 19.04
C ALA A 58 -6.44 -4.97 18.59
N GLU A 59 -7.37 -5.43 19.40
CA GLU A 59 -8.20 -6.61 19.11
C GLU A 59 -9.11 -6.36 17.89
N PRO A 60 -9.52 -7.41 17.14
CA PRO A 60 -10.28 -7.27 15.90
C PRO A 60 -11.54 -6.41 16.02
N ALA A 61 -12.29 -6.53 17.13
CA ALA A 61 -13.49 -5.75 17.36
C ALA A 61 -13.20 -4.23 17.49
N LEU A 62 -12.06 -3.87 18.10
CA LEU A 62 -11.63 -2.47 18.19
C LEU A 62 -11.16 -1.96 16.82
N VAL A 63 -10.45 -2.78 16.05
CA VAL A 63 -10.04 -2.41 14.67
C VAL A 63 -11.26 -2.15 13.80
N GLN A 64 -12.29 -3.01 13.87
CA GLN A 64 -13.54 -2.80 13.15
C GLN A 64 -14.20 -1.47 13.56
N LYS A 65 -14.29 -1.20 14.86
CA LYS A 65 -14.82 0.06 15.37
C LYS A 65 -14.03 1.28 14.86
N CYS A 66 -12.69 1.19 14.79
CA CYS A 66 -11.87 2.26 14.20
C CYS A 66 -12.23 2.49 12.73
N VAL A 67 -12.39 1.43 11.92
CA VAL A 67 -12.82 1.59 10.52
C VAL A 67 -14.18 2.28 10.44
N ASP A 68 -15.13 1.88 11.27
CA ASP A 68 -16.50 2.41 11.23
C ASP A 68 -16.58 3.87 11.71
N GLU A 69 -15.80 4.26 12.71
CA GLU A 69 -15.87 5.59 13.31
C GLU A 69 -14.87 6.60 12.69
N THR A 70 -13.70 6.14 12.24
CA THR A 70 -12.62 7.02 11.77
C THR A 70 -12.26 6.81 10.30
N GLY A 71 -12.86 5.82 9.64
CA GLY A 71 -12.55 5.46 8.26
C GLY A 71 -11.27 4.65 8.07
N ILE A 72 -10.49 4.38 9.14
CA ILE A 72 -9.23 3.62 9.01
C ILE A 72 -9.00 2.70 10.19
N GLY A 73 -8.57 1.45 9.89
CA GLY A 73 -8.16 0.48 10.90
C GLY A 73 -6.90 -0.27 10.47
N PHE A 74 -6.05 -0.63 11.41
CA PHE A 74 -4.83 -1.38 11.17
C PHE A 74 -4.93 -2.80 11.70
N MET A 75 -4.77 -3.76 10.81
CA MET A 75 -4.75 -5.19 11.13
C MET A 75 -3.31 -5.67 11.19
N PHE A 76 -2.79 -5.81 12.38
CA PHE A 76 -1.42 -6.27 12.59
C PHE A 76 -1.29 -7.76 12.26
N ALA A 77 -0.45 -8.09 11.27
CA ALA A 77 -0.36 -9.44 10.72
C ALA A 77 -0.10 -10.53 11.76
N GLN A 78 0.66 -10.25 12.82
CA GLN A 78 0.94 -11.23 13.87
C GLN A 78 -0.30 -11.59 14.71
N LEU A 79 -1.26 -10.68 14.84
CA LEU A 79 -2.52 -10.94 15.54
C LEU A 79 -3.55 -11.63 14.63
N PHE A 80 -3.61 -11.22 13.38
CA PHE A 80 -4.64 -11.65 12.45
C PHE A 80 -4.25 -12.92 11.67
N ASN A 81 -2.96 -13.14 11.36
CA ASN A 81 -2.45 -14.29 10.61
C ASN A 81 -1.61 -15.21 11.49
N LYS A 82 -2.24 -15.76 12.54
CA LYS A 82 -1.57 -16.59 13.57
C LYS A 82 -0.84 -17.82 13.00
N SER A 83 -1.25 -18.35 11.85
CA SER A 83 -0.61 -19.48 11.16
C SER A 83 0.82 -19.17 10.70
N MET A 84 1.14 -17.89 10.44
CA MET A 84 2.47 -17.48 10.01
C MET A 84 3.58 -17.73 11.04
N LYS A 85 3.23 -17.90 12.32
CA LYS A 85 4.19 -18.24 13.37
C LYS A 85 4.91 -19.58 13.12
N TYR A 86 4.24 -20.54 12.47
CA TYR A 86 4.79 -21.86 12.21
C TYR A 86 5.87 -21.88 11.13
N VAL A 87 5.88 -20.89 10.25
CA VAL A 87 6.86 -20.77 9.16
C VAL A 87 7.87 -19.64 9.39
N GLY A 88 7.65 -18.80 10.41
CA GLY A 88 8.45 -17.61 10.66
C GLY A 88 9.93 -17.92 10.93
N GLN A 89 10.20 -18.93 11.75
CA GLN A 89 11.56 -19.34 12.08
C GLN A 89 12.28 -19.90 10.84
N VAL A 90 11.62 -20.80 10.10
CA VAL A 90 12.18 -21.39 8.88
C VAL A 90 12.52 -20.32 7.84
N ARG A 91 11.63 -19.33 7.66
CA ARG A 91 11.88 -18.19 6.76
C ARG A 91 13.11 -17.39 7.17
N LYS A 92 13.29 -17.15 8.47
CA LYS A 92 14.45 -16.43 9.01
C LYS A 92 15.75 -17.22 8.80
N GLU A 93 15.73 -18.52 9.01
CA GLU A 93 16.89 -19.40 8.84
C GLU A 93 17.30 -19.54 7.36
N LEU A 94 16.30 -19.62 6.46
CA LEU A 94 16.56 -19.70 5.02
C LEU A 94 17.18 -18.41 4.46
N GLY A 95 16.80 -17.24 4.96
CA GLY A 95 17.33 -15.94 4.54
C GLY A 95 17.13 -15.58 3.05
N ILE A 96 16.30 -16.34 2.33
CA ILE A 96 16.02 -16.14 0.91
C ILE A 96 14.58 -15.68 0.67
N ARG A 97 14.30 -15.09 -0.48
CA ARG A 97 12.93 -14.78 -0.91
C ARG A 97 12.18 -16.07 -1.24
N THR A 98 10.95 -16.16 -0.75
CA THR A 98 10.04 -17.28 -0.99
C THR A 98 8.66 -16.75 -1.36
N VAL A 99 7.71 -17.63 -1.67
CA VAL A 99 6.31 -17.27 -1.89
C VAL A 99 5.72 -16.49 -0.70
N PHE A 100 6.16 -16.71 0.50
CA PHE A 100 5.71 -15.97 1.69
C PHE A 100 6.02 -14.47 1.65
N ASN A 101 6.92 -14.02 0.79
CA ASN A 101 7.20 -12.59 0.62
C ASN A 101 6.10 -11.87 -0.18
N ILE A 102 5.28 -12.59 -0.92
CA ILE A 102 4.20 -12.03 -1.75
C ILE A 102 2.81 -12.41 -1.25
N LEU A 103 2.68 -13.33 -0.28
CA LEU A 103 1.39 -13.77 0.23
C LEU A 103 0.75 -12.79 1.23
N GLY A 104 1.54 -11.89 1.85
CA GLY A 104 1.04 -10.96 2.86
C GLY A 104 -0.19 -10.16 2.39
N PRO A 105 -0.11 -9.44 1.28
CA PRO A 105 -1.26 -8.72 0.72
C PRO A 105 -2.46 -9.60 0.38
N LEU A 106 -2.21 -10.82 -0.11
CA LEU A 106 -3.28 -11.76 -0.49
C LEU A 106 -4.01 -12.36 0.71
N ALA A 107 -3.44 -12.24 1.90
CA ALA A 107 -3.98 -12.77 3.15
C ALA A 107 -4.65 -11.69 4.02
N ASN A 108 -5.08 -10.56 3.44
CA ASN A 108 -5.79 -9.52 4.18
C ASN A 108 -7.10 -10.06 4.76
N PRO A 109 -7.27 -10.07 6.09
CA PRO A 109 -8.44 -10.68 6.73
C PRO A 109 -9.74 -9.93 6.48
N SER A 110 -9.71 -8.65 6.07
CA SER A 110 -10.91 -7.89 5.70
C SER A 110 -11.53 -8.35 4.38
N ARG A 111 -10.81 -9.14 3.56
CA ARG A 111 -11.23 -9.52 2.21
C ARG A 111 -11.64 -8.30 1.38
N ALA A 112 -10.80 -7.26 1.43
CA ALA A 112 -11.06 -6.01 0.74
C ALA A 112 -11.33 -6.25 -0.75
N LYS A 113 -12.42 -5.67 -1.25
CA LYS A 113 -12.84 -5.80 -2.66
C LYS A 113 -12.03 -4.92 -3.59
N ASN A 114 -11.48 -3.82 -3.05
CA ASN A 114 -10.61 -2.91 -3.77
C ASN A 114 -9.24 -2.88 -3.11
N MET A 115 -8.17 -3.05 -3.90
CA MET A 115 -6.81 -3.13 -3.37
C MET A 115 -5.79 -2.50 -4.32
N VAL A 116 -4.80 -1.81 -3.73
CA VAL A 116 -3.54 -1.48 -4.42
C VAL A 116 -2.42 -2.28 -3.76
N VAL A 117 -1.75 -3.11 -4.55
CA VAL A 117 -0.68 -3.98 -4.05
C VAL A 117 0.61 -3.71 -4.81
N GLY A 118 1.63 -3.27 -4.09
CA GLY A 118 2.97 -3.12 -4.63
C GLY A 118 3.78 -4.41 -4.55
N VAL A 119 4.54 -4.69 -5.59
CA VAL A 119 5.45 -5.84 -5.67
C VAL A 119 6.85 -5.38 -6.13
N TYR A 120 7.87 -6.04 -5.63
CA TYR A 120 9.28 -5.69 -5.89
C TYR A 120 9.79 -6.02 -7.30
N SER A 121 8.94 -6.53 -8.19
CA SER A 121 9.33 -6.89 -9.56
C SER A 121 8.16 -6.79 -10.52
N PRO A 122 8.34 -6.13 -11.68
CA PRO A 122 7.31 -6.02 -12.71
C PRO A 122 6.80 -7.38 -13.20
N ALA A 123 7.64 -8.40 -13.24
CA ALA A 123 7.27 -9.75 -13.67
C ALA A 123 6.23 -10.44 -12.77
N LEU A 124 5.99 -9.89 -11.57
CA LEU A 124 5.00 -10.41 -10.62
C LEU A 124 3.64 -9.74 -10.76
N THR A 125 3.55 -8.54 -11.35
CA THR A 125 2.34 -7.72 -11.32
C THR A 125 1.13 -8.46 -11.88
N GLU A 126 1.22 -8.99 -13.10
CA GLU A 126 0.11 -9.69 -13.75
C GLU A 126 -0.28 -10.98 -13.04
N LYS A 127 0.73 -11.74 -12.55
CA LYS A 127 0.47 -13.00 -11.83
C LYS A 127 -0.28 -12.77 -10.54
N ILE A 128 0.14 -11.76 -9.77
CA ILE A 128 -0.49 -11.39 -8.50
C ILE A 128 -1.88 -10.80 -8.77
N ALA A 129 -2.04 -9.96 -9.79
CA ALA A 129 -3.34 -9.40 -10.17
C ALA A 129 -4.35 -10.50 -10.50
N LYS A 130 -3.97 -11.50 -11.31
CA LYS A 130 -4.82 -12.66 -11.61
C LYS A 130 -5.16 -13.47 -10.36
N ALA A 131 -4.22 -13.63 -9.44
CA ALA A 131 -4.50 -14.32 -8.16
C ALA A 131 -5.48 -13.52 -7.30
N MET A 132 -5.33 -12.19 -7.22
CA MET A 132 -6.22 -11.31 -6.47
C MET A 132 -7.65 -11.34 -7.02
N GLY A 133 -7.84 -11.27 -8.35
CA GLY A 133 -9.16 -11.40 -8.97
C GLY A 133 -9.85 -12.73 -8.60
N ARG A 134 -9.11 -13.84 -8.65
CA ARG A 134 -9.63 -15.17 -8.20
C ARG A 134 -9.95 -15.24 -6.71
N LEU A 135 -9.29 -14.43 -5.88
CA LEU A 135 -9.58 -14.30 -4.45
C LEU A 135 -10.73 -13.34 -4.15
N GLY A 136 -11.33 -12.75 -5.18
CA GLY A 136 -12.53 -11.92 -5.06
C GLY A 136 -12.25 -10.43 -4.94
N VAL A 137 -11.05 -9.97 -5.31
CA VAL A 137 -10.80 -8.54 -5.53
C VAL A 137 -11.53 -8.13 -6.81
N GLU A 138 -12.39 -7.14 -6.69
CA GLU A 138 -13.24 -6.68 -7.80
C GLU A 138 -12.52 -5.62 -8.63
N ARG A 139 -11.82 -4.69 -7.96
CA ARG A 139 -11.02 -3.65 -8.60
C ARG A 139 -9.69 -3.47 -7.89
N GLY A 140 -8.64 -3.24 -8.64
CA GLY A 140 -7.35 -3.02 -8.02
C GLY A 140 -6.21 -2.78 -8.99
N PHE A 141 -5.09 -2.41 -8.40
CA PHE A 141 -3.82 -2.34 -9.09
C PHE A 141 -2.80 -3.26 -8.42
N VAL A 142 -2.05 -3.99 -9.22
CA VAL A 142 -0.77 -4.55 -8.79
C VAL A 142 0.33 -3.80 -9.52
N ILE A 143 1.23 -3.19 -8.76
CA ILE A 143 2.18 -2.21 -9.27
C ILE A 143 3.63 -2.56 -8.93
N SER A 144 4.55 -2.11 -9.77
CA SER A 144 6.00 -2.18 -9.52
C SER A 144 6.71 -1.05 -10.23
N GLY A 145 7.45 -0.23 -9.51
CA GLY A 145 8.35 0.76 -10.10
C GLY A 145 9.52 0.10 -10.82
N ASN A 146 10.03 0.72 -11.86
CA ASN A 146 11.22 0.26 -12.58
C ASN A 146 12.51 0.34 -11.74
N ASP A 147 12.47 1.01 -10.62
CA ASP A 147 13.47 1.10 -9.57
C ASP A 147 13.33 0.00 -8.50
N ASN A 148 12.49 -1.00 -8.74
CA ASN A 148 12.04 -2.09 -7.87
C ASN A 148 11.16 -1.63 -6.70
N MET A 149 10.75 -0.36 -6.63
CA MET A 149 9.83 0.12 -5.61
C MET A 149 8.50 -0.63 -5.69
N ASP A 150 7.98 -1.06 -4.55
CA ASP A 150 6.68 -1.71 -4.46
C ASP A 150 5.53 -0.69 -4.26
N GLU A 151 5.63 0.45 -4.96
CA GLU A 151 4.67 1.55 -5.00
C GLU A 151 4.72 2.23 -6.37
N PHE A 152 3.78 3.14 -6.68
CA PHE A 152 3.97 4.05 -7.81
C PHE A 152 5.21 4.91 -7.56
N THR A 153 6.13 4.93 -8.52
CA THR A 153 7.38 5.67 -8.39
C THR A 153 7.33 7.05 -9.04
N LEU A 154 8.15 7.97 -8.52
CA LEU A 154 8.47 9.23 -9.17
C LEU A 154 9.79 9.18 -9.94
N SER A 155 10.59 8.11 -9.81
CA SER A 155 11.92 8.07 -10.44
C SER A 155 11.89 7.64 -11.91
N GLY A 156 10.80 6.97 -12.33
CA GLY A 156 10.71 6.42 -13.68
C GLY A 156 9.32 5.87 -14.02
N THR A 157 9.27 4.77 -14.74
CA THR A 157 8.02 4.10 -15.09
C THR A 157 7.53 3.21 -13.95
N THR A 158 6.23 3.06 -13.82
CA THR A 158 5.58 2.05 -13.00
C THR A 158 4.82 1.09 -13.91
N THR A 159 5.10 -0.20 -13.80
CA THR A 159 4.28 -1.25 -14.41
C THR A 159 3.04 -1.44 -13.56
N VAL A 160 1.88 -1.37 -14.18
CA VAL A 160 0.56 -1.50 -13.55
C VAL A 160 -0.18 -2.68 -14.16
N SER A 161 -0.64 -3.61 -13.34
CA SER A 161 -1.62 -4.62 -13.74
C SER A 161 -2.94 -4.29 -13.06
N GLU A 162 -3.86 -3.74 -13.84
CA GLU A 162 -5.19 -3.30 -13.42
C GLU A 162 -6.16 -4.49 -13.41
N ILE A 163 -6.92 -4.60 -12.33
CA ILE A 163 -7.94 -5.63 -12.12
C ILE A 163 -9.31 -5.00 -12.30
N ASP A 164 -10.11 -5.59 -13.17
CA ASP A 164 -11.53 -5.29 -13.36
C ASP A 164 -12.31 -6.62 -13.40
N GLY A 165 -12.75 -7.06 -12.24
CA GLY A 165 -13.30 -8.40 -12.05
C GLY A 165 -12.28 -9.49 -12.39
N GLU A 166 -12.59 -10.33 -13.38
CA GLU A 166 -11.67 -11.39 -13.86
C GLU A 166 -10.67 -10.87 -14.90
N ASN A 167 -10.88 -9.66 -15.43
CA ASN A 167 -10.01 -9.09 -16.43
C ASN A 167 -8.78 -8.44 -15.78
N VAL A 168 -7.62 -8.67 -16.41
CA VAL A 168 -6.37 -8.02 -16.01
C VAL A 168 -5.73 -7.40 -17.24
N LYS A 169 -5.44 -6.09 -17.15
CA LYS A 169 -4.74 -5.34 -18.19
C LYS A 169 -3.43 -4.82 -17.63
N THR A 170 -2.32 -5.09 -18.30
CA THR A 170 -1.00 -4.61 -17.90
C THR A 170 -0.51 -3.51 -18.84
N TYR A 171 -0.01 -2.42 -18.25
CA TYR A 171 0.52 -1.25 -18.96
C TYR A 171 1.55 -0.53 -18.08
N GLU A 172 2.21 0.48 -18.64
CA GLU A 172 3.15 1.33 -17.93
C GLU A 172 2.62 2.75 -17.84
N VAL A 173 2.94 3.40 -16.73
CA VAL A 173 2.66 4.82 -16.49
C VAL A 173 3.92 5.54 -16.02
N THR A 174 3.95 6.86 -16.23
CA THR A 174 5.03 7.73 -15.75
C THR A 174 4.47 8.89 -14.93
N PRO A 175 5.27 9.50 -14.04
CA PRO A 175 4.84 10.64 -13.25
C PRO A 175 4.32 11.81 -14.08
N GLU A 176 4.90 12.04 -15.24
CA GLU A 176 4.54 13.14 -16.14
C GLU A 176 3.10 13.04 -16.66
N GLN A 177 2.57 11.82 -16.81
CA GLN A 177 1.16 11.59 -17.20
C GLN A 177 0.17 12.12 -16.17
N PHE A 178 0.62 12.29 -14.92
CA PHE A 178 -0.17 12.85 -13.81
C PHE A 178 0.21 14.29 -13.48
N GLY A 179 1.00 14.95 -14.34
CA GLY A 179 1.48 16.32 -14.13
C GLY A 179 2.53 16.45 -13.03
N LEU A 180 3.16 15.34 -12.62
CA LEU A 180 4.18 15.30 -11.59
C LEU A 180 5.58 15.33 -12.21
N LYS A 181 6.55 15.84 -11.45
CA LYS A 181 7.95 15.82 -11.83
C LYS A 181 8.63 14.56 -11.35
N ARG A 182 9.69 14.16 -12.06
CA ARG A 182 10.55 13.10 -11.56
C ARG A 182 11.31 13.53 -10.33
N ALA A 183 11.48 12.57 -9.43
CA ALA A 183 12.29 12.71 -8.23
C ALA A 183 13.15 11.46 -8.04
N SER A 184 14.31 11.63 -7.44
CA SER A 184 15.23 10.54 -7.14
C SER A 184 14.74 9.73 -5.94
N LEU A 185 15.18 8.47 -5.83
CA LEU A 185 14.93 7.65 -4.65
C LEU A 185 15.50 8.27 -3.36
N GLU A 186 16.59 9.03 -3.47
CA GLU A 186 17.20 9.71 -2.33
C GLU A 186 16.26 10.76 -1.73
N GLU A 187 15.50 11.49 -2.55
CA GLU A 187 14.50 12.46 -2.09
C GLU A 187 13.33 11.79 -1.37
N LEU A 188 13.09 10.50 -1.64
CA LEU A 188 12.02 9.69 -1.02
C LEU A 188 12.51 8.90 0.19
N ARG A 189 13.80 8.99 0.52
CA ARG A 189 14.39 8.21 1.59
C ARG A 189 13.71 8.47 2.93
N GLY A 190 13.47 7.38 3.65
CA GLY A 190 12.98 7.36 5.02
C GLY A 190 14.07 7.00 6.03
N GLY A 191 13.63 6.74 7.23
CA GLY A 191 14.46 6.33 8.35
C GLY A 191 13.81 5.24 9.19
N ASP A 192 13.99 5.31 10.49
CA ASP A 192 13.29 4.46 11.45
C ASP A 192 11.81 4.88 11.63
N GLY A 193 11.08 4.16 12.46
CA GLY A 193 9.66 4.43 12.70
C GLY A 193 9.38 5.85 13.20
N ALA A 194 10.24 6.38 14.08
CA ALA A 194 10.07 7.73 14.61
C ALA A 194 10.33 8.80 13.55
N GLN A 195 11.38 8.65 12.76
CA GLN A 195 11.70 9.56 11.65
C GLN A 195 10.60 9.55 10.58
N ASN A 196 10.07 8.37 10.24
CA ASN A 196 8.99 8.23 9.27
C ASN A 196 7.66 8.76 9.81
N ALA A 197 7.41 8.69 11.11
CA ALA A 197 6.25 9.34 11.74
C ALA A 197 6.31 10.86 11.60
N GLU A 198 7.47 11.48 11.78
CA GLU A 198 7.64 12.92 11.56
C GLU A 198 7.46 13.32 10.09
N ILE A 199 7.97 12.51 9.13
CA ILE A 199 7.72 12.71 7.70
C ILE A 199 6.21 12.65 7.41
N THR A 200 5.52 11.62 7.92
CA THR A 200 4.07 11.48 7.77
C THR A 200 3.32 12.69 8.31
N LYS A 201 3.63 13.15 9.53
CA LYS A 201 3.03 14.34 10.13
C LYS A 201 3.30 15.61 9.30
N ALA A 202 4.52 15.76 8.77
CA ALA A 202 4.88 16.92 7.94
C ALA A 202 4.08 16.95 6.63
N ILE A 203 3.88 15.78 5.99
CA ILE A 203 3.06 15.65 4.78
C ILE A 203 1.60 15.97 5.08
N LEU A 204 1.01 15.33 6.09
CA LEU A 204 -0.41 15.48 6.42
C LEU A 204 -0.75 16.88 6.95
N SER A 205 0.20 17.58 7.57
CA SER A 205 0.02 18.98 8.00
C SER A 205 0.33 20.02 6.93
N GLY A 206 0.74 19.61 5.71
CA GLY A 206 1.08 20.50 4.61
C GLY A 206 2.45 21.20 4.76
N LYS A 207 3.28 20.82 5.72
CA LYS A 207 4.64 21.36 5.90
C LYS A 207 5.62 20.80 4.89
N GLU A 208 5.44 19.55 4.47
CA GLU A 208 6.19 18.92 3.39
C GLU A 208 5.45 19.12 2.08
N THR A 209 6.09 19.74 1.09
CA THR A 209 5.50 20.10 -0.21
C THR A 209 6.26 19.55 -1.41
N GLY A 210 7.37 18.85 -1.18
CA GLY A 210 8.24 18.29 -2.23
C GLY A 210 7.86 16.87 -2.65
N ALA A 211 8.85 16.13 -3.14
CA ALA A 211 8.69 14.80 -3.71
C ALA A 211 7.98 13.80 -2.77
N LYS A 212 8.22 13.89 -1.45
CA LYS A 212 7.53 13.03 -0.47
C LYS A 212 6.03 13.26 -0.43
N ARG A 213 5.57 14.49 -0.59
CA ARG A 213 4.14 14.79 -0.71
C ARG A 213 3.59 14.32 -2.04
N GLU A 214 4.30 14.57 -3.14
CA GLU A 214 3.86 14.21 -4.49
C GLU A 214 3.67 12.69 -4.65
N ILE A 215 4.58 11.87 -4.13
CA ILE A 215 4.44 10.42 -4.21
C ILE A 215 3.27 9.91 -3.37
N VAL A 216 2.97 10.53 -2.23
CA VAL A 216 1.79 10.20 -1.43
C VAL A 216 0.52 10.54 -2.20
N LEU A 217 0.46 11.70 -2.85
CA LEU A 217 -0.69 12.10 -3.66
C LEU A 217 -0.90 11.16 -4.86
N LEU A 218 0.19 10.73 -5.52
CA LEU A 218 0.11 9.78 -6.63
C LEU A 218 -0.48 8.44 -6.16
N ASN A 219 0.07 7.86 -5.09
CA ASN A 219 -0.40 6.57 -4.58
C ASN A 219 -1.82 6.66 -3.98
N ALA A 220 -2.16 7.74 -3.29
CA ALA A 220 -3.51 7.99 -2.80
C ALA A 220 -4.49 8.21 -3.95
N GLY A 221 -4.14 9.01 -4.95
CA GLY A 221 -4.95 9.27 -6.13
C GLY A 221 -5.27 8.00 -6.93
N ALA A 222 -4.25 7.16 -7.17
CA ALA A 222 -4.45 5.87 -7.81
C ALA A 222 -5.40 4.95 -7.01
N THR A 223 -5.30 5.01 -5.68
CA THR A 223 -6.18 4.26 -4.78
C THR A 223 -7.61 4.77 -4.81
N LEU A 224 -7.81 6.09 -4.83
CA LEU A 224 -9.12 6.71 -4.98
C LEU A 224 -9.74 6.35 -6.33
N TYR A 225 -8.96 6.36 -7.39
CA TYR A 225 -9.41 6.04 -8.74
C TYR A 225 -10.08 4.66 -8.82
N ILE A 226 -9.46 3.60 -8.27
CA ILE A 226 -10.05 2.25 -8.31
C ILE A 226 -11.35 2.12 -7.49
N CYS A 227 -11.57 3.02 -6.52
CA CYS A 227 -12.75 3.00 -5.68
C CYS A 227 -13.88 3.90 -6.20
N LEU A 228 -13.56 4.97 -6.96
CA LEU A 228 -14.49 6.01 -7.39
C LEU A 228 -14.96 5.87 -8.84
N LEU A 229 -14.57 4.82 -9.54
CA LEU A 229 -15.02 4.59 -10.94
C LEU A 229 -16.55 4.49 -11.11
N TYR A 230 -17.30 4.42 -10.02
CA TYR A 230 -18.76 4.56 -10.03
C TYR A 230 -19.26 6.00 -10.18
N THR A 231 -18.39 7.01 -10.03
CA THR A 231 -18.84 8.41 -10.13
C THR A 231 -18.83 8.95 -11.57
N SER A 232 -18.18 8.26 -12.52
CA SER A 232 -18.23 8.63 -13.93
C SER A 232 -19.60 8.38 -14.56
N ASP A 233 -20.29 7.32 -14.15
CA ASP A 233 -21.63 7.00 -14.67
C ASP A 233 -22.68 7.99 -14.15
N ALA A 234 -22.55 8.46 -12.90
CA ALA A 234 -23.44 9.48 -12.34
C ALA A 234 -23.26 10.87 -13.00
N ALA A 235 -22.11 11.16 -13.58
CA ALA A 235 -21.88 12.41 -14.32
C ALA A 235 -22.46 12.36 -15.74
N ASP A 236 -22.63 11.19 -16.34
CA ASP A 236 -23.25 11.00 -17.65
C ASP A 236 -24.79 10.98 -17.55
N GLU A 237 -25.36 10.56 -16.44
CA GLU A 237 -26.82 10.64 -16.19
C GLU A 237 -27.32 12.07 -15.86
N ALA A 238 -26.42 13.01 -15.57
CA ALA A 238 -26.75 14.41 -15.26
C ALA A 238 -26.64 15.35 -16.48
N ARG A 239 -26.46 14.82 -17.68
CA ARG A 239 -26.53 15.53 -18.96
C ARG A 239 -27.80 15.12 -19.70
#